data_6ffd3d59023abbfdc5e4307b41178a01
#
_entry.id   6ffd3d59023abbfdc5e4307b41178a01
#
_cell.length_a   1.000
_cell.length_b   1.000
_cell.length_c   1.000
_cell.angle_alpha   90.00
_cell.angle_beta   90.00
_cell.angle_gamma   90.00
#
_symmetry.space_group_name_H-M   'P 1'
#
loop_
_entity.id
_entity.type
_entity.pdbx_description
1 polymer ?
#
loop_
_entity_poly.entity_id
_entity_poly.type
_entity_poly.pdbx_seq_one_letter_code
_entity_poly.pdbx_strand_id
1 'polypeptide(L)'
;MYLCTPDMKRIYIIIGVLWALFGIQTMAQANETPNERQARRMFMDIYSRLFGDEGGTLHYKVNIIGIYKTEGTIWMKQKKSKFVDERYIAWNDDVTYHRLERKKNLVTVYDAHSDERDKYATKFKFDPDNYRYSIKDDKKGYAITLRAKKGVKGIKEARVMLDKKTRHPSSIRIKVGIFHTTIRISDFKLGGISDELFKFPHEKYKHCEFDDKR
;
A
#
# COMPACT_ATOMS: atom_id res chain seq x y z
N MET A 1 35.23 27.62 37.74
CA MET A 1 34.58 27.89 36.45
C MET A 1 34.40 26.56 35.76
N TYR A 2 33.27 25.87 36.05
CA TYR A 2 32.93 24.54 35.48
C TYR A 2 31.81 24.72 34.46
N LEU A 3 32.15 24.50 33.20
CA LEU A 3 31.21 24.45 32.10
C LEU A 3 30.38 23.17 32.24
N CYS A 4 29.13 23.31 32.62
CA CYS A 4 28.16 22.26 32.64
C CYS A 4 27.66 22.02 31.20
N THR A 5 28.02 20.90 30.58
CA THR A 5 27.59 20.52 29.25
C THR A 5 26.19 19.90 29.30
N PRO A 6 25.19 20.51 28.64
CA PRO A 6 23.81 20.02 28.66
C PRO A 6 23.55 18.80 27.74
N ASP A 7 24.54 18.32 27.01
CA ASP A 7 24.33 17.32 25.94
C ASP A 7 24.26 15.86 26.39
N MET A 8 24.89 15.51 27.50
CA MET A 8 24.90 14.10 27.94
C MET A 8 23.54 13.58 28.39
N LYS A 9 22.73 14.41 29.06
CA LYS A 9 21.37 13.99 29.48
C LYS A 9 20.42 13.73 28.30
N ARG A 10 20.54 14.48 27.22
CA ARG A 10 19.74 14.29 26.00
C ARG A 10 20.11 13.01 25.25
N ILE A 11 21.40 12.65 25.24
CA ILE A 11 21.88 11.42 24.60
C ILE A 11 21.35 10.18 25.31
N TYR A 12 21.34 10.16 26.65
CA TYR A 12 20.78 9.03 27.42
C TYR A 12 19.25 8.89 27.24
N ILE A 13 18.52 9.98 27.08
CA ILE A 13 17.07 9.95 26.79
C ILE A 13 16.84 9.38 25.37
N ILE A 14 17.61 9.75 24.38
CA ILE A 14 17.49 9.25 23.00
C ILE A 14 17.84 7.75 22.93
N ILE A 15 18.89 7.31 23.61
CA ILE A 15 19.26 5.89 23.70
C ILE A 15 18.19 5.08 24.42
N GLY A 16 17.63 5.59 25.53
CA GLY A 16 16.54 4.95 26.25
C GLY A 16 15.26 4.80 25.43
N VAL A 17 14.92 5.81 24.62
CA VAL A 17 13.76 5.77 23.72
C VAL A 17 13.98 4.77 22.57
N LEU A 18 15.19 4.72 22.00
CA LEU A 18 15.53 3.72 20.96
C LEU A 18 15.45 2.28 21.51
N TRP A 19 15.97 2.03 22.72
CA TRP A 19 15.86 0.69 23.36
C TRP A 19 14.40 0.31 23.67
N ALA A 20 13.57 1.25 24.09
CA ALA A 20 12.15 1.02 24.31
C ALA A 20 11.40 0.69 23.01
N LEU A 21 11.76 1.31 21.88
CA LEU A 21 11.18 1.01 20.56
C LEU A 21 11.61 -0.37 20.04
N PHE A 22 12.84 -0.80 20.29
CA PHE A 22 13.31 -2.15 19.90
C PHE A 22 12.74 -3.25 20.82
N GLY A 23 12.57 -2.97 22.12
CA GLY A 23 12.02 -3.94 23.08
C GLY A 23 10.53 -4.28 22.86
N ILE A 24 9.75 -3.34 22.30
CA ILE A 24 8.31 -3.54 22.05
C ILE A 24 8.07 -4.44 20.83
N GLN A 25 8.95 -4.43 19.84
CA GLN A 25 8.81 -5.27 18.63
C GLN A 25 8.98 -6.76 18.93
N THR A 26 9.81 -7.13 19.89
CA THR A 26 10.01 -8.54 20.26
C THR A 26 8.84 -9.13 21.05
N MET A 27 8.14 -8.33 21.83
CA MET A 27 6.99 -8.81 22.64
C MET A 27 5.72 -9.05 21.77
N ALA A 28 5.52 -8.30 20.70
CA ALA A 28 4.35 -8.50 19.84
C ALA A 28 4.42 -9.80 19.02
N GLN A 29 5.61 -10.31 18.71
CA GLN A 29 5.81 -11.59 18.03
C GLN A 29 5.76 -12.81 18.95
N ALA A 30 6.03 -12.66 20.24
CA ALA A 30 6.07 -13.77 21.19
C ALA A 30 4.71 -14.46 21.43
N ASN A 31 3.60 -13.80 21.10
CA ASN A 31 2.23 -14.29 21.32
C ASN A 31 1.49 -14.73 20.04
N GLU A 32 2.15 -14.77 18.87
CA GLU A 32 1.51 -15.23 17.63
C GLU A 32 1.44 -16.76 17.60
N THR A 33 0.28 -17.28 17.27
CA THR A 33 0.09 -18.73 17.03
C THR A 33 0.87 -19.18 15.77
N PRO A 34 1.16 -20.49 15.62
CA PRO A 34 1.77 -21.00 14.38
C PRO A 34 1.02 -20.61 13.10
N ASN A 35 -0.33 -20.59 13.16
CA ASN A 35 -1.19 -20.17 12.05
C ASN A 35 -1.01 -18.68 11.72
N GLU A 36 -0.98 -17.82 12.73
CA GLU A 36 -0.76 -16.37 12.55
C GLU A 36 0.62 -16.09 11.95
N ARG A 37 1.67 -16.74 12.46
CA ARG A 37 3.04 -16.61 11.92
C ARG A 37 3.13 -17.04 10.46
N GLN A 38 2.50 -18.17 10.10
CA GLN A 38 2.47 -18.65 8.72
C GLN A 38 1.74 -17.66 7.81
N ALA A 39 0.57 -17.19 8.23
CA ALA A 39 -0.24 -16.22 7.48
C ALA A 39 0.52 -14.91 7.24
N ARG A 40 1.13 -14.37 8.31
CA ARG A 40 1.92 -13.14 8.25
C ARG A 40 3.12 -13.30 7.33
N ARG A 41 3.86 -14.40 7.44
CA ARG A 41 5.03 -14.67 6.57
C ARG A 41 4.63 -14.68 5.10
N MET A 42 3.58 -15.42 4.74
CA MET A 42 3.13 -15.52 3.35
C MET A 42 2.61 -14.20 2.80
N PHE A 43 1.92 -13.41 3.62
CA PHE A 43 1.46 -12.07 3.23
C PHE A 43 2.63 -11.11 3.05
N MET A 44 3.55 -11.06 4.03
CA MET A 44 4.69 -10.15 4.04
C MET A 44 5.71 -10.46 2.94
N ASP A 45 5.86 -11.72 2.53
CA ASP A 45 6.70 -12.08 1.38
C ASP A 45 6.24 -11.35 0.11
N ILE A 46 4.97 -11.39 -0.20
CA ILE A 46 4.41 -10.71 -1.37
C ILE A 46 4.44 -9.18 -1.17
N TYR A 47 4.03 -8.72 0.02
CA TYR A 47 3.93 -7.30 0.33
C TYR A 47 5.28 -6.59 0.25
N SER A 48 6.31 -7.14 0.90
CA SER A 48 7.66 -6.56 0.92
C SER A 48 8.32 -6.53 -0.46
N ARG A 49 8.08 -7.54 -1.30
CA ARG A 49 8.59 -7.57 -2.68
C ARG A 49 7.86 -6.56 -3.57
N LEU A 50 6.51 -6.49 -3.47
CA LEU A 50 5.68 -5.59 -4.26
C LEU A 50 5.94 -4.11 -3.95
N PHE A 51 6.11 -3.78 -2.66
CA PHE A 51 6.38 -2.42 -2.17
C PHE A 51 7.87 -2.18 -1.83
N GLY A 52 8.75 -3.11 -2.16
CA GLY A 52 10.20 -3.00 -2.01
C GLY A 52 10.90 -2.64 -3.32
N ASP A 53 12.20 -2.97 -3.37
CA ASP A 53 13.07 -2.66 -4.52
C ASP A 53 12.72 -3.45 -5.78
N GLU A 54 12.13 -4.64 -5.62
CA GLU A 54 11.72 -5.48 -6.73
C GLU A 54 10.55 -4.83 -7.49
N GLY A 55 9.57 -4.34 -6.74
CA GLY A 55 8.34 -3.78 -7.29
C GLY A 55 7.47 -4.82 -7.96
N GLY A 56 6.42 -4.39 -8.64
CA GLY A 56 5.56 -5.29 -9.38
C GLY A 56 4.40 -4.61 -10.08
N THR A 57 3.65 -5.40 -10.79
CA THR A 57 2.44 -4.98 -11.50
C THR A 57 1.30 -5.95 -11.26
N LEU A 58 0.10 -5.43 -11.33
CA LEU A 58 -1.13 -6.23 -11.35
C LEU A 58 -2.23 -5.51 -12.16
N HIS A 59 -3.09 -6.31 -12.77
CA HIS A 59 -4.36 -5.83 -13.27
C HIS A 59 -5.44 -6.07 -12.22
N TYR A 60 -6.27 -5.06 -11.96
CA TYR A 60 -7.36 -5.16 -11.01
C TYR A 60 -8.72 -4.93 -11.67
N LYS A 61 -9.74 -5.57 -11.09
CA LYS A 61 -11.15 -5.32 -11.44
C LYS A 61 -11.96 -5.25 -10.15
N VAL A 62 -12.67 -4.14 -9.97
CA VAL A 62 -13.52 -3.90 -8.82
C VAL A 62 -14.93 -3.50 -9.27
N ASN A 63 -15.92 -4.00 -8.55
CA ASN A 63 -17.31 -3.63 -8.73
C ASN A 63 -17.94 -3.43 -7.34
N ILE A 64 -18.17 -2.18 -7.01
CA ILE A 64 -18.91 -1.78 -5.80
C ILE A 64 -20.34 -1.51 -6.26
N ILE A 65 -21.24 -2.45 -6.01
CA ILE A 65 -22.63 -2.45 -6.49
C ILE A 65 -23.29 -1.10 -6.19
N GLY A 66 -23.79 -0.45 -7.25
CA GLY A 66 -24.49 0.83 -7.16
C GLY A 66 -23.60 2.06 -6.96
N ILE A 67 -22.27 1.91 -6.82
CA ILE A 67 -21.35 3.02 -6.53
C ILE A 67 -20.30 3.16 -7.64
N TYR A 68 -19.55 2.10 -7.92
CA TYR A 68 -18.37 2.23 -8.78
C TYR A 68 -17.94 0.90 -9.39
N LYS A 69 -17.71 0.91 -10.69
CA LYS A 69 -17.14 -0.21 -11.44
C LYS A 69 -15.92 0.32 -12.20
N THR A 70 -14.78 -0.29 -12.00
CA THR A 70 -13.56 0.04 -12.74
C THR A 70 -12.63 -1.16 -12.84
N GLU A 71 -11.77 -1.12 -13.84
CA GLU A 71 -10.65 -2.03 -14.02
C GLU A 71 -9.44 -1.24 -14.53
N GLY A 72 -8.26 -1.71 -14.23
CA GLY A 72 -7.05 -1.02 -14.64
C GLY A 72 -5.79 -1.78 -14.24
N THR A 73 -4.64 -1.16 -14.48
CA THR A 73 -3.34 -1.71 -14.14
C THR A 73 -2.61 -0.78 -13.20
N ILE A 74 -1.96 -1.37 -12.20
CA ILE A 74 -1.12 -0.66 -11.23
C ILE A 74 0.29 -1.24 -11.31
N TRP A 75 1.28 -0.37 -11.32
CA TRP A 75 2.70 -0.65 -11.12
C TRP A 75 3.13 0.00 -9.82
N MET A 76 3.89 -0.71 -9.02
CA MET A 76 4.36 -0.26 -7.70
C MET A 76 5.81 -0.62 -7.52
N LYS A 77 6.58 0.26 -6.88
CA LYS A 77 7.96 0.02 -6.45
C LYS A 77 8.31 1.01 -5.35
N GLN A 78 8.62 0.54 -4.16
CA GLN A 78 8.83 1.40 -3.00
C GLN A 78 7.63 2.34 -2.79
N LYS A 79 7.85 3.65 -2.73
CA LYS A 79 6.80 4.67 -2.62
C LYS A 79 6.26 5.16 -3.96
N LYS A 80 6.86 4.69 -5.07
CA LYS A 80 6.48 5.07 -6.43
C LYS A 80 5.31 4.23 -6.91
N SER A 81 4.46 4.81 -7.75
CA SER A 81 3.36 4.09 -8.36
C SER A 81 2.93 4.70 -9.69
N LYS A 82 2.41 3.85 -10.56
CA LYS A 82 1.68 4.27 -11.75
C LYS A 82 0.35 3.54 -11.79
N PHE A 83 -0.69 4.26 -12.13
CA PHE A 83 -2.05 3.77 -12.20
C PHE A 83 -2.63 4.12 -13.55
N VAL A 84 -3.32 3.18 -14.17
CA VAL A 84 -3.99 3.38 -15.47
C VAL A 84 -5.34 2.71 -15.45
N ASP A 85 -6.40 3.48 -15.62
CA ASP A 85 -7.75 2.97 -15.91
C ASP A 85 -8.40 3.72 -17.08
N GLU A 86 -9.70 3.48 -17.30
CA GLU A 86 -10.45 4.14 -18.38
C GLU A 86 -10.51 5.67 -18.19
N ARG A 87 -10.63 6.15 -16.94
CA ARG A 87 -10.86 7.56 -16.62
C ARG A 87 -9.60 8.33 -16.33
N TYR A 88 -8.63 7.67 -15.68
CA TYR A 88 -7.46 8.32 -15.12
C TYR A 88 -6.17 7.63 -15.51
N ILE A 89 -5.10 8.42 -15.62
CA ILE A 89 -3.74 7.93 -15.52
C ILE A 89 -3.07 8.73 -14.41
N ALA A 90 -2.38 8.06 -13.49
CA ALA A 90 -1.61 8.74 -12.47
C ALA A 90 -0.17 8.23 -12.43
N TRP A 91 0.75 9.13 -12.14
CA TRP A 91 2.18 8.87 -11.96
C TRP A 91 2.61 9.45 -10.62
N ASN A 92 3.30 8.67 -9.84
CA ASN A 92 3.89 9.06 -8.57
C ASN A 92 5.36 8.61 -8.57
N ASP A 93 6.27 9.56 -8.63
CA ASP A 93 7.73 9.32 -8.61
C ASP A 93 8.35 9.48 -7.20
N ASP A 94 7.52 9.57 -6.14
CA ASP A 94 7.85 9.85 -4.75
C ASP A 94 8.18 11.33 -4.44
N VAL A 95 8.20 12.19 -5.45
CA VAL A 95 8.37 13.65 -5.31
C VAL A 95 7.09 14.37 -5.74
N THR A 96 6.60 14.01 -6.92
CA THR A 96 5.45 14.65 -7.55
C THR A 96 4.40 13.59 -7.94
N TYR A 97 3.14 13.93 -7.71
CA TYR A 97 2.01 13.13 -8.14
C TYR A 97 1.25 13.85 -9.25
N HIS A 98 1.27 13.28 -10.46
CA HIS A 98 0.50 13.77 -11.61
C HIS A 98 -0.72 12.88 -11.83
N ARG A 99 -1.89 13.48 -12.02
CA ARG A 99 -3.13 12.77 -12.34
C ARG A 99 -3.81 13.38 -13.55
N LEU A 100 -3.81 12.64 -14.65
CA LEU A 100 -4.53 12.99 -15.87
C LEU A 100 -5.97 12.49 -15.78
N GLU A 101 -6.93 13.39 -15.87
CA GLU A 101 -8.34 13.08 -16.15
C GLU A 101 -8.57 13.06 -17.65
N ARG A 102 -8.64 11.86 -18.25
CA ARG A 102 -8.60 11.66 -19.71
C ARG A 102 -9.70 12.41 -20.46
N LYS A 103 -10.94 12.40 -19.94
CA LYS A 103 -12.08 13.06 -20.61
C LYS A 103 -11.98 14.57 -20.62
N LYS A 104 -11.26 15.17 -19.67
CA LYS A 104 -11.08 16.61 -19.56
C LYS A 104 -9.77 17.09 -20.17
N ASN A 105 -8.84 16.19 -20.51
CA ASN A 105 -7.47 16.52 -20.85
C ASN A 105 -6.80 17.41 -19.77
N LEU A 106 -7.13 17.17 -18.50
CA LEU A 106 -6.65 17.96 -17.36
C LEU A 106 -5.65 17.14 -16.55
N VAL A 107 -4.46 17.67 -16.37
CA VAL A 107 -3.43 17.13 -15.49
C VAL A 107 -3.40 17.94 -14.19
N THR A 108 -3.78 17.31 -13.07
CA THR A 108 -3.62 17.92 -11.75
C THR A 108 -2.31 17.45 -11.14
N VAL A 109 -1.52 18.38 -10.62
CA VAL A 109 -0.20 18.12 -10.03
C VAL A 109 -0.26 18.36 -8.52
N TYR A 110 0.27 17.42 -7.74
CA TYR A 110 0.37 17.52 -6.27
C TYR A 110 1.78 17.15 -5.81
N ASP A 111 2.14 17.57 -4.62
CA ASP A 111 3.21 16.90 -3.88
C ASP A 111 2.86 15.43 -3.65
N ALA A 112 3.83 14.52 -3.85
CA ALA A 112 3.60 13.07 -3.72
C ALA A 112 3.14 12.65 -2.32
N HIS A 113 3.42 13.45 -1.30
CA HIS A 113 3.06 13.20 0.09
C HIS A 113 1.83 13.97 0.59
N SER A 114 1.24 14.83 -0.26
CA SER A 114 0.04 15.59 0.07
C SER A 114 -1.16 14.68 0.32
N ASP A 115 -1.89 14.93 1.40
CA ASP A 115 -3.15 14.24 1.70
C ASP A 115 -4.29 14.65 0.74
N GLU A 116 -4.13 15.72 -0.04
CA GLU A 116 -5.12 16.20 -1.00
C GLU A 116 -5.10 15.46 -2.33
N ARG A 117 -3.97 14.80 -2.67
CA ARG A 117 -3.77 14.10 -3.95
C ARG A 117 -4.84 13.04 -4.22
N ASP A 118 -5.30 12.37 -3.18
CA ASP A 118 -6.36 11.37 -3.25
C ASP A 118 -7.08 11.24 -1.91
N LYS A 119 -8.21 11.94 -1.78
CA LYS A 119 -9.05 11.95 -0.58
C LYS A 119 -9.56 10.57 -0.14
N TYR A 120 -9.54 9.59 -1.05
CA TYR A 120 -9.96 8.22 -0.76
C TYR A 120 -8.77 7.34 -0.36
N ALA A 121 -7.65 7.39 -1.09
CA ALA A 121 -6.48 6.58 -0.80
C ALA A 121 -5.85 6.93 0.55
N THR A 122 -5.81 8.22 0.90
CA THR A 122 -5.27 8.68 2.20
C THR A 122 -6.06 8.20 3.41
N LYS A 123 -7.37 7.94 3.24
CA LYS A 123 -8.22 7.36 4.30
C LYS A 123 -7.95 5.88 4.57
N PHE A 124 -7.27 5.19 3.64
CA PHE A 124 -6.99 3.76 3.70
C PHE A 124 -5.50 3.46 3.87
N LYS A 125 -4.80 4.27 4.67
CA LYS A 125 -3.41 3.97 5.08
C LYS A 125 -3.39 2.56 5.67
N PHE A 126 -2.69 1.66 4.99
CA PHE A 126 -2.54 0.28 5.41
C PHE A 126 -1.14 0.07 6.00
N ASP A 127 -1.10 -0.31 7.27
CA ASP A 127 0.11 -0.72 7.96
C ASP A 127 -0.04 -2.19 8.36
N PRO A 128 0.75 -3.10 7.79
CA PRO A 128 0.66 -4.54 8.07
C PRO A 128 0.75 -4.89 9.56
N ASP A 129 1.47 -4.11 10.34
CA ASP A 129 1.67 -4.36 11.77
C ASP A 129 0.43 -4.06 12.63
N ASN A 130 -0.53 -3.34 12.08
CA ASN A 130 -1.80 -3.04 12.73
C ASN A 130 -2.84 -4.17 12.63
N TYR A 131 -2.48 -5.33 12.10
CA TYR A 131 -3.41 -6.43 11.88
C TYR A 131 -2.97 -7.72 12.58
N ARG A 132 -3.96 -8.54 12.94
CA ARG A 132 -3.79 -9.96 13.25
C ARG A 132 -4.03 -10.76 11.99
N TYR A 133 -3.29 -11.83 11.84
CA TYR A 133 -3.29 -12.66 10.66
C TYR A 133 -3.92 -14.02 10.95
N SER A 134 -4.54 -14.63 9.96
CA SER A 134 -4.89 -16.04 9.97
C SER A 134 -4.88 -16.59 8.55
N ILE A 135 -4.59 -17.87 8.40
CA ILE A 135 -4.59 -18.56 7.11
C ILE A 135 -5.50 -19.78 7.18
N LYS A 136 -6.25 -20.00 6.09
CA LYS A 136 -6.98 -21.24 5.85
C LYS A 136 -6.60 -21.79 4.49
N ASP A 137 -6.40 -23.10 4.41
CA ASP A 137 -6.34 -23.81 3.14
C ASP A 137 -7.77 -23.91 2.60
N ASP A 138 -7.99 -23.41 1.40
CA ASP A 138 -9.25 -23.43 0.67
C ASP A 138 -9.04 -24.25 -0.62
N LYS A 139 -10.11 -24.82 -1.16
CA LYS A 139 -10.06 -25.58 -2.44
C LYS A 139 -9.46 -24.75 -3.58
N LYS A 140 -9.66 -23.42 -3.54
CA LYS A 140 -9.20 -22.46 -4.55
C LYS A 140 -7.82 -21.87 -4.28
N GLY A 141 -7.23 -22.09 -3.09
CA GLY A 141 -5.94 -21.49 -2.72
C GLY A 141 -5.80 -21.30 -1.22
N TYR A 142 -4.92 -20.38 -0.82
CA TYR A 142 -4.76 -19.97 0.56
C TYR A 142 -5.52 -18.68 0.82
N ALA A 143 -6.42 -18.71 1.81
CA ALA A 143 -7.14 -17.53 2.26
C ALA A 143 -6.42 -16.93 3.46
N ILE A 144 -5.70 -15.83 3.27
CA ILE A 144 -5.10 -15.05 4.34
C ILE A 144 -6.09 -13.98 4.76
N THR A 145 -6.46 -13.96 6.05
CA THR A 145 -7.34 -12.95 6.62
C THR A 145 -6.56 -12.06 7.58
N LEU A 146 -6.65 -10.76 7.35
CA LEU A 146 -6.09 -9.71 8.17
C LEU A 146 -7.23 -9.04 8.92
N ARG A 147 -7.18 -9.00 10.25
CA ARG A 147 -8.16 -8.30 11.09
C ARG A 147 -7.48 -7.19 11.86
N ALA A 148 -8.03 -5.98 11.75
CA ALA A 148 -7.50 -4.80 12.44
C ALA A 148 -7.49 -5.01 13.97
N LYS A 149 -6.39 -4.64 14.60
CA LYS A 149 -6.27 -4.55 16.06
C LYS A 149 -7.23 -3.47 16.60
N LYS A 150 -7.48 -3.50 17.91
CA LYS A 150 -8.35 -2.50 18.55
C LYS A 150 -7.80 -1.08 18.32
N GLY A 151 -8.69 -0.15 17.96
CA GLY A 151 -8.33 1.26 17.74
C GLY A 151 -7.91 1.60 16.31
N VAL A 152 -7.58 0.64 15.46
CA VAL A 152 -7.20 0.89 14.05
C VAL A 152 -8.40 1.44 13.27
N LYS A 153 -8.21 2.57 12.59
CA LYS A 153 -9.20 3.21 11.70
C LYS A 153 -9.07 2.66 10.27
N GLY A 154 -10.11 2.84 9.45
CA GLY A 154 -10.09 2.43 8.04
C GLY A 154 -10.48 0.96 7.84
N ILE A 155 -9.64 0.16 7.18
CA ILE A 155 -9.92 -1.23 6.82
C ILE A 155 -9.99 -2.08 8.09
N LYS A 156 -11.16 -2.68 8.36
CA LYS A 156 -11.38 -3.54 9.53
C LYS A 156 -11.00 -5.00 9.29
N GLU A 157 -11.20 -5.46 8.07
CA GLU A 157 -10.82 -6.80 7.65
C GLU A 157 -10.43 -6.77 6.18
N ALA A 158 -9.35 -7.47 5.85
CA ALA A 158 -8.98 -7.79 4.47
C ALA A 158 -8.77 -9.31 4.37
N ARG A 159 -9.29 -9.91 3.29
CA ARG A 159 -9.06 -11.32 2.97
C ARG A 159 -8.40 -11.41 1.60
N VAL A 160 -7.17 -11.90 1.58
CA VAL A 160 -6.36 -12.10 0.37
C VAL A 160 -6.42 -13.57 -0.01
N MET A 161 -6.80 -13.85 -1.25
CA MET A 161 -6.75 -15.20 -1.81
C MET A 161 -5.47 -15.35 -2.62
N LEU A 162 -4.67 -16.36 -2.29
CA LEU A 162 -3.46 -16.71 -3.03
C LEU A 162 -3.68 -18.00 -3.79
N ASP A 163 -3.24 -18.05 -5.03
CA ASP A 163 -3.20 -19.28 -5.82
C ASP A 163 -2.29 -20.33 -5.16
N LYS A 164 -2.67 -21.63 -5.22
CA LYS A 164 -1.92 -22.70 -4.55
C LYS A 164 -0.53 -22.95 -5.13
N LYS A 165 -0.39 -22.80 -6.45
CA LYS A 165 0.87 -23.13 -7.15
C LYS A 165 1.83 -21.95 -7.16
N THR A 166 1.33 -20.80 -7.59
CA THR A 166 2.14 -19.59 -7.81
C THR A 166 2.31 -18.75 -6.56
N ARG A 167 1.42 -18.89 -5.57
CA ARG A 167 1.30 -18.02 -4.39
C ARG A 167 0.94 -16.57 -4.75
N HIS A 168 0.61 -16.30 -6.00
CA HIS A 168 0.19 -14.98 -6.42
C HIS A 168 -1.22 -14.63 -5.92
N PRO A 169 -1.49 -13.37 -5.58
CA PRO A 169 -2.80 -12.93 -5.18
C PRO A 169 -3.78 -12.99 -6.37
N SER A 170 -4.96 -13.57 -6.15
CA SER A 170 -6.03 -13.65 -7.15
C SER A 170 -7.23 -12.75 -6.80
N SER A 171 -7.38 -12.39 -5.53
CA SER A 171 -8.37 -11.40 -5.10
C SER A 171 -8.08 -10.88 -3.70
N ILE A 172 -8.59 -9.66 -3.45
CA ILE A 172 -8.62 -9.05 -2.12
C ILE A 172 -10.06 -8.66 -1.83
N ARG A 173 -10.63 -9.18 -0.74
CA ARG A 173 -11.91 -8.74 -0.21
C ARG A 173 -11.67 -7.84 0.98
N ILE A 174 -12.20 -6.62 0.95
CA ILE A 174 -12.01 -5.60 1.98
C ILE A 174 -13.33 -5.31 2.65
N LYS A 175 -13.31 -5.17 3.99
CA LYS A 175 -14.43 -4.71 4.81
C LYS A 175 -14.14 -3.33 5.36
N VAL A 176 -15.02 -2.37 5.04
CA VAL A 176 -14.99 -1.00 5.57
C VAL A 176 -16.36 -0.71 6.18
N GLY A 177 -16.43 -0.56 7.49
CA GLY A 177 -17.71 -0.47 8.19
C GLY A 177 -18.56 -1.72 7.97
N ILE A 178 -19.76 -1.55 7.42
CA ILE A 178 -20.70 -2.64 7.07
C ILE A 178 -20.54 -3.13 5.61
N PHE A 179 -19.79 -2.39 4.79
CA PHE A 179 -19.64 -2.70 3.36
C PHE A 179 -18.49 -3.64 3.09
N HIS A 180 -18.68 -4.50 2.10
CA HIS A 180 -17.63 -5.37 1.56
C HIS A 180 -17.44 -5.08 0.08
N THR A 181 -16.19 -5.03 -0.35
CA THR A 181 -15.85 -5.00 -1.77
C THR A 181 -14.82 -6.07 -2.08
N THR A 182 -14.89 -6.61 -3.30
CA THR A 182 -13.91 -7.58 -3.79
C THR A 182 -13.20 -7.00 -4.99
N ILE A 183 -11.90 -6.92 -4.89
CA ILE A 183 -10.98 -6.57 -5.96
C ILE A 183 -10.45 -7.89 -6.52
N ARG A 184 -10.74 -8.19 -7.77
CA ARG A 184 -10.12 -9.32 -8.49
C ARG A 184 -8.78 -8.89 -9.03
N ILE A 185 -7.81 -9.79 -8.98
CA ILE A 185 -6.44 -9.53 -9.44
C ILE A 185 -6.11 -10.55 -10.52
N SER A 186 -5.53 -10.05 -11.61
CA SER A 186 -4.93 -10.84 -12.69
C SER A 186 -3.59 -10.23 -13.08
N ASP A 187 -2.84 -10.93 -13.93
CA ASP A 187 -1.56 -10.48 -14.49
C ASP A 187 -0.55 -10.00 -13.44
N PHE A 188 -0.62 -10.59 -12.25
CA PHE A 188 0.31 -10.27 -11.16
C PHE A 188 1.72 -10.72 -11.51
N LYS A 189 2.67 -9.78 -11.44
CA LYS A 189 4.09 -10.02 -11.67
C LYS A 189 4.91 -9.24 -10.65
N LEU A 190 6.00 -9.83 -10.18
CA LEU A 190 7.00 -9.16 -9.34
C LEU A 190 8.24 -8.86 -10.17
N GLY A 191 8.89 -7.74 -9.88
CA GLY A 191 10.11 -7.31 -10.54
C GLY A 191 9.92 -6.72 -11.94
N GLY A 192 11.06 -6.38 -12.56
CA GLY A 192 11.10 -5.86 -13.93
C GLY A 192 10.58 -4.43 -14.09
N ILE A 193 10.44 -3.67 -12.99
CA ILE A 193 9.87 -2.32 -13.01
C ILE A 193 11.00 -1.28 -13.07
N SER A 194 11.08 -0.56 -14.21
CA SER A 194 11.98 0.58 -14.36
C SER A 194 11.43 1.83 -13.65
N ASP A 195 12.29 2.61 -13.04
CA ASP A 195 11.93 3.87 -12.37
C ASP A 195 11.39 4.93 -13.34
N GLU A 196 11.80 4.88 -14.60
CA GLU A 196 11.29 5.76 -15.67
C GLU A 196 9.78 5.62 -15.88
N LEU A 197 9.20 4.45 -15.52
CA LEU A 197 7.78 4.21 -15.64
C LEU A 197 6.94 5.15 -14.77
N PHE A 198 7.50 5.63 -13.67
CA PHE A 198 6.82 6.47 -12.68
C PHE A 198 6.94 7.97 -12.96
N LYS A 199 7.81 8.36 -13.88
CA LYS A 199 7.96 9.75 -14.31
C LYS A 199 6.81 10.18 -15.21
N PHE A 200 6.35 11.41 -15.02
CA PHE A 200 5.32 11.98 -15.91
C PHE A 200 5.93 12.33 -17.28
N PRO A 201 5.39 11.83 -18.39
CA PRO A 201 5.93 12.07 -19.72
C PRO A 201 5.41 13.41 -20.28
N HIS A 202 6.01 14.52 -19.89
CA HIS A 202 5.60 15.90 -20.21
C HIS A 202 5.35 16.13 -21.70
N GLU A 203 6.26 15.69 -22.57
CA GLU A 203 6.12 15.89 -24.03
C GLU A 203 4.87 15.24 -24.60
N LYS A 204 4.48 14.09 -24.07
CA LYS A 204 3.28 13.36 -24.51
C LYS A 204 1.99 14.11 -24.17
N TYR A 205 1.98 14.86 -23.06
CA TYR A 205 0.79 15.50 -22.52
C TYR A 205 0.87 17.03 -22.48
N LYS A 206 1.79 17.63 -23.24
CA LYS A 206 1.95 19.09 -23.33
C LYS A 206 0.71 19.84 -23.86
N HIS A 207 -0.19 19.13 -24.51
CA HIS A 207 -1.46 19.67 -25.02
C HIS A 207 -2.58 19.71 -23.98
N CYS A 208 -2.36 19.11 -22.80
CA CYS A 208 -3.33 19.10 -21.72
C CYS A 208 -3.29 20.42 -20.93
N GLU A 209 -4.39 20.74 -20.29
CA GLU A 209 -4.43 21.77 -19.26
C GLU A 209 -3.75 21.25 -17.97
N PHE A 210 -3.04 22.16 -17.26
CA PHE A 210 -2.35 21.82 -16.02
C PHE A 210 -2.91 22.65 -14.87
N ASP A 211 -3.27 21.97 -13.77
CA ASP A 211 -3.71 22.54 -12.51
C ASP A 211 -2.69 22.15 -11.42
N ASP A 212 -1.76 23.05 -11.10
CA ASP A 212 -0.70 22.81 -10.09
C ASP A 212 -1.21 23.18 -8.70
N LYS A 213 -1.23 22.16 -7.81
CA LYS A 213 -1.71 22.27 -6.43
C LYS A 213 -0.63 21.96 -5.38
N ARG A 214 0.63 22.11 -5.77
CA ARG A 214 1.76 21.93 -4.87
C ARG A 214 1.95 23.08 -3.92
#